data_94f4ed72f396cb8e7e068673b324239f
#
_entry.id   94f4ed72f396cb8e7e068673b324239f
#
_cell.length_a   1.000
_cell.length_b   1.000
_cell.length_c   1.000
_cell.angle_alpha   90.00
_cell.angle_beta   90.00
_cell.angle_gamma   90.00
#
_symmetry.space_group_name_H-M   'P 1'
#
loop_
_entity.id
_entity.type
_entity.pdbx_description
1 polymer ?
#
loop_
_entity_poly.entity_id
_entity_poly.type
_entity_poly.pdbx_seq_one_letter_code
_entity_poly.pdbx_strand_id
1 'polypeptide(L)'
;MMKDIAERLRGLRDSVDLSVAEMAEQTGIDAVSYETYETGEVDIPMNYICQVAKKFNVDTAVLISGNETHAESYFVTRKGLGISVERSKAYKYRDLAGGFKNAKATPFLVTVEPNDNPIHLNSHPGQEFNLMEKGTLLLQIDGKDIILEEGDSIYFDATKPHGMKALNNEKARFLAIIL
;
A
#
# COMPACT_ATOMS: atom_id res chain seq x y z
N MET A 1 -3.44 0.26 14.80
CA MET A 1 -2.59 0.38 13.59
C MET A 1 -3.23 1.26 12.52
N MET A 2 -4.44 1.00 11.97
CA MET A 2 -5.06 1.94 11.01
C MET A 2 -5.24 3.35 11.60
N LYS A 3 -5.71 3.43 12.83
CA LYS A 3 -5.83 4.71 13.54
C LYS A 3 -4.49 5.43 13.72
N ASP A 4 -3.42 4.68 13.99
CA ASP A 4 -2.09 5.28 14.19
C ASP A 4 -1.54 5.85 12.87
N ILE A 5 -1.81 5.20 11.73
CA ILE A 5 -1.45 5.72 10.40
C ILE A 5 -2.28 6.96 10.09
N ALA A 6 -3.59 6.92 10.35
CA ALA A 6 -4.49 8.06 10.16
C ALA A 6 -4.07 9.27 11.02
N GLU A 7 -3.69 9.05 12.28
CA GLU A 7 -3.17 10.08 13.17
C GLU A 7 -1.86 10.69 12.64
N ARG A 8 -0.94 9.87 12.11
CA ARG A 8 0.31 10.37 11.52
C ARG A 8 0.06 11.12 10.21
N LEU A 9 -0.90 10.66 9.40
CA LEU A 9 -1.31 11.36 8.20
C LEU A 9 -1.88 12.75 8.53
N ARG A 10 -2.77 12.83 9.52
CA ARG A 10 -3.29 14.09 10.05
C ARG A 10 -2.17 14.95 10.61
N GLY A 11 -1.30 14.38 11.44
CA GLY A 11 -0.17 15.10 12.02
C GLY A 11 0.78 15.68 10.97
N LEU A 12 1.01 14.96 9.86
CA LEU A 12 1.77 15.49 8.74
C LEU A 12 1.05 16.67 8.10
N ARG A 13 -0.27 16.57 7.81
CA ARG A 13 -1.06 17.65 7.24
C ARG A 13 -1.03 18.91 8.14
N ASP A 14 -1.24 18.72 9.42
CA ASP A 14 -1.21 19.82 10.40
C ASP A 14 0.20 20.46 10.49
N SER A 15 1.26 19.67 10.34
CA SER A 15 2.65 20.15 10.39
C SER A 15 3.04 21.03 9.20
N VAL A 16 2.31 20.92 8.09
CA VAL A 16 2.51 21.72 6.88
C VAL A 16 1.40 22.76 6.67
N ASP A 17 0.59 23.01 7.70
CA ASP A 17 -0.48 23.99 7.74
C ASP A 17 -1.49 23.88 6.59
N LEU A 18 -1.82 22.66 6.16
CA LEU A 18 -2.80 22.42 5.08
C LEU A 18 -4.18 22.06 5.65
N SER A 19 -5.22 22.59 5.01
CA SER A 19 -6.58 22.09 5.19
C SER A 19 -6.77 20.71 4.55
N VAL A 20 -7.83 20.00 4.92
CA VAL A 20 -8.24 18.72 4.31
C VAL A 20 -8.35 18.85 2.79
N ALA A 21 -8.98 19.93 2.29
CA ALA A 21 -9.16 20.17 0.87
C ALA A 21 -7.84 20.38 0.13
N GLU A 22 -6.93 21.19 0.69
CA GLU A 22 -5.61 21.45 0.11
C GLU A 22 -4.73 20.21 0.12
N MET A 23 -4.77 19.42 1.19
CA MET A 23 -4.02 18.17 1.26
C MET A 23 -4.54 17.16 0.22
N ALA A 24 -5.85 17.04 0.06
CA ALA A 24 -6.48 16.20 -0.94
C ALA A 24 -6.08 16.62 -2.36
N GLU A 25 -6.17 17.91 -2.68
CA GLU A 25 -5.75 18.47 -3.96
C GLU A 25 -4.27 18.18 -4.24
N GLN A 26 -3.40 18.44 -3.27
CA GLN A 26 -1.96 18.21 -3.43
C GLN A 26 -1.59 16.75 -3.58
N THR A 27 -2.40 15.85 -3.04
CA THR A 27 -2.18 14.39 -3.10
C THR A 27 -3.05 13.69 -4.13
N GLY A 28 -3.80 14.45 -4.95
CA GLY A 28 -4.50 13.93 -6.11
C GLY A 28 -5.71 13.03 -5.83
N ILE A 29 -6.35 13.21 -4.68
CA ILE A 29 -7.61 12.55 -4.33
C ILE A 29 -8.68 13.59 -4.00
N ASP A 30 -9.94 13.17 -3.93
CA ASP A 30 -11.03 14.06 -3.48
C ASP A 30 -11.00 14.28 -1.97
N ALA A 31 -11.52 15.42 -1.52
CA ALA A 31 -11.48 15.81 -0.11
C ALA A 31 -12.26 14.86 0.82
N VAL A 32 -13.35 14.25 0.32
CA VAL A 32 -14.17 13.30 1.11
C VAL A 32 -13.37 12.03 1.38
N SER A 33 -12.71 11.50 0.36
CA SER A 33 -11.83 10.34 0.51
C SER A 33 -10.69 10.62 1.50
N TYR A 34 -10.06 11.81 1.39
CA TYR A 34 -8.99 12.17 2.32
C TYR A 34 -9.49 12.30 3.76
N GLU A 35 -10.61 12.98 3.97
CA GLU A 35 -11.24 13.12 5.29
C GLU A 35 -11.55 11.74 5.89
N THR A 36 -12.06 10.83 5.06
CA THR A 36 -12.36 9.47 5.48
C THR A 36 -11.09 8.71 5.92
N TYR A 37 -9.95 8.93 5.24
CA TYR A 37 -8.67 8.35 5.67
C TYR A 37 -8.23 8.83 7.05
N GLU A 38 -8.45 10.11 7.37
CA GLU A 38 -8.10 10.66 8.68
C GLU A 38 -8.98 10.15 9.83
N THR A 39 -10.12 9.51 9.56
CA THR A 39 -10.94 8.88 10.61
C THR A 39 -10.27 7.63 11.20
N GLY A 40 -9.43 6.96 10.41
CA GLY A 40 -8.84 5.65 10.76
C GLY A 40 -9.85 4.50 10.78
N GLU A 41 -11.04 4.70 10.22
CA GLU A 41 -12.11 3.69 10.12
C GLU A 41 -12.04 2.91 8.80
N VAL A 42 -11.43 3.51 7.78
CA VAL A 42 -11.22 2.89 6.47
C VAL A 42 -9.76 2.58 6.24
N ASP A 43 -9.52 1.64 5.34
CA ASP A 43 -8.17 1.28 4.92
C ASP A 43 -7.58 2.38 4.02
N ILE A 44 -6.38 2.85 4.38
CA ILE A 44 -5.64 3.81 3.58
C ILE A 44 -4.76 3.03 2.60
N PRO A 45 -4.94 3.18 1.27
CA PRO A 45 -4.11 2.48 0.30
C PRO A 45 -2.61 2.74 0.52
N MET A 46 -1.79 1.67 0.56
CA MET A 46 -0.35 1.79 0.86
C MET A 46 0.37 2.72 -0.10
N ASN A 47 0.03 2.64 -1.36
CA ASN A 47 0.59 3.53 -2.36
C ASN A 47 0.18 4.99 -2.15
N TYR A 48 -1.01 5.25 -1.63
CA TYR A 48 -1.38 6.61 -1.22
C TYR A 48 -0.45 7.10 -0.10
N ILE A 49 -0.17 6.25 0.90
CA ILE A 49 0.81 6.57 1.95
C ILE A 49 2.19 6.84 1.34
N CYS A 50 2.65 6.01 0.40
CA CYS A 50 3.92 6.21 -0.31
C CYS A 50 3.92 7.52 -1.12
N GLN A 51 2.81 7.85 -1.79
CA GLN A 51 2.66 9.09 -2.53
C GLN A 51 2.74 10.31 -1.62
N VAL A 52 2.02 10.31 -0.49
CA VAL A 52 2.07 11.36 0.51
C VAL A 52 3.49 11.51 1.05
N ALA A 53 4.13 10.41 1.42
CA ALA A 53 5.51 10.39 1.91
C ALA A 53 6.47 11.04 0.91
N LYS A 54 6.36 10.67 -0.37
CA LYS A 54 7.17 11.22 -1.47
C LYS A 54 6.89 12.71 -1.68
N LYS A 55 5.61 13.11 -1.68
CA LYS A 55 5.19 14.50 -1.93
C LYS A 55 5.74 15.45 -0.86
N PHE A 56 5.69 15.04 0.40
CA PHE A 56 6.10 15.87 1.54
C PHE A 56 7.52 15.56 2.03
N ASN A 57 8.26 14.75 1.27
CA ASN A 57 9.65 14.37 1.58
C ASN A 57 9.81 13.79 3.01
N VAL A 58 8.85 12.98 3.44
CA VAL A 58 8.92 12.18 4.65
C VAL A 58 9.16 10.73 4.30
N ASP A 59 9.75 9.98 5.22
CA ASP A 59 9.93 8.55 5.00
C ASP A 59 8.61 7.81 5.16
N THR A 60 8.31 6.90 4.23
CA THR A 60 7.10 6.07 4.29
C THR A 60 7.00 5.30 5.61
N ALA A 61 8.14 4.84 6.15
CA ALA A 61 8.18 4.14 7.43
C ALA A 61 7.74 5.04 8.59
N VAL A 62 8.00 6.34 8.53
CA VAL A 62 7.52 7.29 9.54
C VAL A 62 6.00 7.32 9.56
N LEU A 63 5.35 7.35 8.40
CA LEU A 63 3.89 7.34 8.31
C LEU A 63 3.30 5.99 8.74
N ILE A 64 3.94 4.87 8.38
CA ILE A 64 3.44 3.53 8.66
C ILE A 64 3.66 3.12 10.12
N SER A 65 4.88 3.26 10.62
CA SER A 65 5.29 2.73 11.93
C SER A 65 5.69 3.80 12.95
N GLY A 66 5.91 5.04 12.50
CA GLY A 66 6.46 6.13 13.32
C GLY A 66 7.98 6.06 13.51
N ASN A 67 8.65 5.14 12.84
CA ASN A 67 10.10 4.98 12.95
C ASN A 67 10.82 5.77 11.85
N GLU A 68 11.85 6.52 12.23
CA GLU A 68 12.77 7.12 11.27
C GLU A 68 13.69 6.07 10.67
N THR A 69 13.99 6.21 9.38
CA THR A 69 14.93 5.34 8.67
C THR A 69 16.28 6.00 8.52
N HIS A 70 17.34 5.22 8.60
CA HIS A 70 18.71 5.74 8.64
C HIS A 70 19.61 5.24 7.49
N ALA A 71 19.14 4.30 6.67
CA ALA A 71 19.94 3.71 5.60
C ALA A 71 19.84 4.55 4.31
N GLU A 72 20.99 5.03 3.80
CA GLU A 72 21.06 5.85 2.58
C GLU A 72 21.69 5.11 1.38
N SER A 73 22.51 4.09 1.65
CA SER A 73 23.22 3.36 0.59
C SER A 73 22.64 1.98 0.31
N TYR A 74 22.26 1.25 1.34
CA TYR A 74 21.59 -0.05 1.23
C TYR A 74 20.79 -0.35 2.49
N PHE A 75 19.75 -1.18 2.33
CA PHE A 75 18.97 -1.71 3.43
C PHE A 75 18.72 -3.20 3.19
N VAL A 76 18.85 -4.00 4.23
CA VAL A 76 18.66 -5.46 4.15
C VAL A 76 17.53 -5.88 5.06
N THR A 77 16.44 -6.32 4.48
CA THR A 77 15.36 -7.00 5.19
C THR A 77 15.61 -8.50 5.19
N ARG A 78 15.90 -9.06 6.35
CA ARG A 78 16.12 -10.50 6.50
C ARG A 78 14.80 -11.27 6.39
N LYS A 79 14.86 -12.53 5.94
CA LYS A 79 13.69 -13.40 5.79
C LYS A 79 12.82 -13.39 7.06
N GLY A 80 11.55 -13.15 6.89
CA GLY A 80 10.58 -13.10 7.98
C GLY A 80 10.56 -11.78 8.76
N LEU A 81 11.53 -10.88 8.53
CA LEU A 81 11.58 -9.53 9.09
C LEU A 81 11.02 -8.53 8.07
N GLY A 82 10.82 -7.32 8.50
CA GLY A 82 10.20 -6.24 7.75
C GLY A 82 9.05 -5.63 8.55
N ILE A 83 8.68 -4.40 8.23
CA ILE A 83 7.59 -3.73 8.92
C ILE A 83 6.28 -4.35 8.46
N SER A 84 5.61 -5.04 9.38
CA SER A 84 4.32 -5.69 9.08
C SER A 84 3.18 -4.70 9.28
N VAL A 85 2.38 -4.51 8.25
CA VAL A 85 1.17 -3.69 8.26
C VAL A 85 -0.03 -4.58 7.96
N GLU A 86 -0.83 -4.89 8.98
CA GLU A 86 -2.15 -5.52 8.77
C GLU A 86 -3.15 -4.41 8.47
N ARG A 87 -3.50 -4.26 7.19
CA ARG A 87 -4.46 -3.24 6.74
C ARG A 87 -5.90 -3.70 6.95
N SER A 88 -6.15 -4.99 6.75
CA SER A 88 -7.44 -5.61 6.99
C SER A 88 -7.22 -7.07 7.35
N LYS A 89 -8.28 -7.78 7.79
CA LYS A 89 -8.20 -9.23 8.01
C LYS A 89 -7.85 -10.01 6.74
N ALA A 90 -8.10 -9.42 5.56
CA ALA A 90 -7.88 -10.06 4.26
C ALA A 90 -6.48 -9.81 3.69
N TYR A 91 -5.81 -8.72 4.06
CA TYR A 91 -4.53 -8.31 3.46
C TYR A 91 -3.48 -8.01 4.52
N LYS A 92 -2.34 -8.68 4.40
CA LYS A 92 -1.15 -8.44 5.22
C LYS A 92 -0.02 -7.97 4.33
N TYR A 93 0.52 -6.81 4.63
CA TYR A 93 1.63 -6.21 3.91
C TYR A 93 2.87 -6.28 4.79
N ARG A 94 3.99 -6.61 4.20
CA ARG A 94 5.30 -6.51 4.84
C ARG A 94 6.18 -5.63 3.98
N ASP A 95 6.52 -4.45 4.48
CA ASP A 95 7.42 -3.53 3.82
C ASP A 95 8.85 -4.10 3.88
N LEU A 96 9.46 -4.26 2.72
CA LEU A 96 10.80 -4.82 2.57
C LEU A 96 11.88 -3.75 2.47
N ALA A 97 11.51 -2.48 2.29
CA ALA A 97 12.43 -1.36 2.14
C ALA A 97 12.17 -0.22 3.12
N GLY A 98 11.31 -0.41 4.13
CA GLY A 98 10.90 0.64 5.06
C GLY A 98 12.03 1.25 5.89
N GLY A 99 13.22 0.67 5.89
CA GLY A 99 14.43 1.23 6.46
C GLY A 99 15.34 1.96 5.47
N PHE A 100 14.95 2.11 4.19
CA PHE A 100 15.75 2.80 3.19
C PHE A 100 15.22 4.22 2.93
N LYS A 101 16.05 5.22 3.14
CA LYS A 101 15.67 6.63 3.01
C LYS A 101 15.42 7.01 1.55
N ASN A 102 14.30 7.67 1.28
CA ASN A 102 13.93 8.17 -0.05
C ASN A 102 13.89 7.07 -1.12
N ALA A 103 13.37 5.89 -0.79
CA ALA A 103 13.15 4.81 -1.75
C ALA A 103 12.28 5.31 -2.91
N LYS A 104 12.70 5.05 -4.15
CA LYS A 104 11.96 5.42 -5.37
C LYS A 104 10.86 4.42 -5.72
N ALA A 105 10.97 3.22 -5.19
CA ALA A 105 9.99 2.15 -5.30
C ALA A 105 9.79 1.53 -3.93
N THR A 106 8.57 1.11 -3.63
CA THR A 106 8.26 0.49 -2.34
C THR A 106 7.89 -0.97 -2.57
N PRO A 107 8.82 -1.91 -2.27
CA PRO A 107 8.54 -3.34 -2.36
C PRO A 107 7.82 -3.84 -1.11
N PHE A 108 6.69 -4.53 -1.33
CA PHE A 108 5.94 -5.21 -0.29
C PHE A 108 5.85 -6.70 -0.56
N LEU A 109 5.98 -7.50 0.47
CA LEU A 109 5.50 -8.87 0.44
C LEU A 109 4.04 -8.86 0.90
N VAL A 110 3.14 -9.14 -0.02
CA VAL A 110 1.69 -9.13 0.22
C VAL A 110 1.20 -10.55 0.43
N THR A 111 0.39 -10.76 1.47
CA THR A 111 -0.33 -12.01 1.69
C THR A 111 -1.82 -11.73 1.69
N VAL A 112 -2.55 -12.42 0.83
CA VAL A 112 -4.01 -12.36 0.73
C VAL A 112 -4.58 -13.61 1.39
N GLU A 113 -5.36 -13.41 2.44
CA GLU A 113 -6.08 -14.50 3.12
C GLU A 113 -7.35 -14.86 2.33
N PRO A 114 -7.70 -16.14 2.21
CA PRO A 114 -8.94 -16.53 1.57
C PRO A 114 -10.13 -15.99 2.36
N ASN A 115 -11.13 -15.49 1.67
CA ASN A 115 -12.37 -15.01 2.26
C ASN A 115 -13.50 -14.99 1.23
N ASP A 116 -14.76 -14.90 1.67
CA ASP A 116 -15.94 -14.88 0.81
C ASP A 116 -16.44 -13.46 0.48
N ASN A 117 -15.75 -12.42 0.97
CA ASN A 117 -16.15 -11.04 0.72
C ASN A 117 -15.99 -10.68 -0.76
N PRO A 118 -16.81 -9.77 -1.29
CA PRO A 118 -16.60 -9.17 -2.60
C PRO A 118 -15.22 -8.51 -2.68
N ILE A 119 -14.64 -8.51 -3.89
CA ILE A 119 -13.40 -7.78 -4.14
C ILE A 119 -13.68 -6.28 -4.01
N HIS A 120 -12.93 -5.62 -3.14
CA HIS A 120 -12.96 -4.17 -3.03
C HIS A 120 -11.97 -3.57 -4.02
N LEU A 121 -12.46 -2.72 -4.93
CA LEU A 121 -11.62 -2.05 -5.92
C LEU A 121 -11.09 -0.73 -5.34
N ASN A 122 -9.80 -0.52 -5.54
CA ASN A 122 -9.08 0.71 -5.23
C ASN A 122 -8.34 1.19 -6.47
N SER A 123 -7.92 2.44 -6.48
CA SER A 123 -7.01 2.97 -7.48
C SER A 123 -6.04 3.93 -6.84
N HIS A 124 -4.91 4.13 -7.51
CA HIS A 124 -3.87 5.03 -7.01
C HIS A 124 -2.96 5.54 -8.13
N PRO A 125 -2.34 6.71 -7.98
CA PRO A 125 -1.35 7.18 -8.93
C PRO A 125 -0.15 6.26 -9.02
N GLY A 126 0.47 6.24 -10.20
CA GLY A 126 1.68 5.47 -10.47
C GLY A 126 1.40 4.12 -11.07
N GLN A 127 2.35 3.24 -10.93
CA GLN A 127 2.36 1.91 -11.54
C GLN A 127 2.66 0.87 -10.46
N GLU A 128 2.24 -0.35 -10.73
CA GLU A 128 2.48 -1.47 -9.83
C GLU A 128 2.98 -2.68 -10.63
N PHE A 129 4.00 -3.35 -10.08
CA PHE A 129 4.49 -4.63 -10.56
C PHE A 129 4.23 -5.69 -9.49
N ASN A 130 3.60 -6.79 -9.88
CA ASN A 130 3.38 -7.93 -8.98
C ASN A 130 4.02 -9.20 -9.55
N LEU A 131 4.68 -9.96 -8.69
CA LEU A 131 5.25 -11.28 -8.99
C LEU A 131 4.71 -12.29 -7.98
N MET A 132 3.98 -13.27 -8.46
CA MET A 132 3.41 -14.33 -7.64
C MET A 132 4.50 -15.24 -7.06
N GLU A 133 4.53 -15.36 -5.73
CA GLU A 133 5.45 -16.23 -4.99
C GLU A 133 4.79 -17.57 -4.63
N LYS A 134 3.48 -17.53 -4.33
CA LYS A 134 2.75 -18.73 -3.91
C LYS A 134 1.24 -18.55 -4.05
N GLY A 135 0.54 -19.64 -4.41
CA GLY A 135 -0.92 -19.69 -4.48
C GLY A 135 -1.47 -19.10 -5.76
N THR A 136 -2.80 -18.97 -5.82
CA THR A 136 -3.53 -18.46 -6.97
C THR A 136 -4.28 -17.19 -6.58
N LEU A 137 -4.15 -16.14 -7.37
CA LEU A 137 -4.76 -14.84 -7.14
C LEU A 137 -5.70 -14.48 -8.29
N LEU A 138 -6.91 -14.06 -7.97
CA LEU A 138 -7.77 -13.34 -8.90
C LEU A 138 -7.51 -11.85 -8.74
N LEU A 139 -6.98 -11.21 -9.78
CA LEU A 139 -6.85 -9.77 -9.90
C LEU A 139 -7.97 -9.24 -10.80
N GLN A 140 -8.80 -8.36 -10.26
CA GLN A 140 -9.73 -7.56 -11.06
C GLN A 140 -9.07 -6.22 -11.36
N ILE A 141 -9.00 -5.84 -12.63
CA ILE A 141 -8.41 -4.58 -13.06
C ILE A 141 -9.13 -4.05 -14.30
N ASP A 142 -9.55 -2.79 -14.26
CA ASP A 142 -10.22 -2.11 -15.38
C ASP A 142 -11.37 -2.95 -15.98
N GLY A 143 -12.16 -3.58 -15.09
CA GLY A 143 -13.29 -4.44 -15.47
C GLY A 143 -12.92 -5.82 -16.03
N LYS A 144 -11.65 -6.23 -15.93
CA LYS A 144 -11.17 -7.54 -16.37
C LYS A 144 -10.74 -8.40 -15.18
N ASP A 145 -11.04 -9.67 -15.27
CA ASP A 145 -10.59 -10.69 -14.31
C ASP A 145 -9.35 -11.39 -14.88
N ILE A 146 -8.27 -11.39 -14.12
CA ILE A 146 -6.99 -12.02 -14.49
C ILE A 146 -6.62 -12.99 -13.37
N ILE A 147 -6.42 -14.24 -13.71
CA ILE A 147 -5.92 -15.25 -12.76
C ILE A 147 -4.40 -15.28 -12.88
N LEU A 148 -3.72 -15.17 -11.74
CA LEU A 148 -2.28 -15.26 -11.63
C LEU A 148 -1.92 -16.46 -10.77
N GLU A 149 -0.99 -17.28 -11.28
CA GLU A 149 -0.46 -18.47 -10.62
C GLU A 149 0.99 -18.24 -10.16
N GLU A 150 1.53 -19.15 -9.41
CA GLU A 150 2.92 -19.08 -8.93
C GLU A 150 3.92 -18.93 -10.09
N GLY A 151 4.76 -17.88 -10.01
CA GLY A 151 5.71 -17.51 -11.05
C GLY A 151 5.19 -16.48 -12.05
N ASP A 152 3.87 -16.25 -12.12
CA ASP A 152 3.32 -15.22 -12.99
C ASP A 152 3.64 -13.82 -12.48
N SER A 153 3.77 -12.89 -13.42
CA SER A 153 3.93 -11.47 -13.10
C SER A 153 3.02 -10.59 -13.93
N ILE A 154 2.65 -9.47 -13.36
CA ILE A 154 1.87 -8.44 -14.03
C ILE A 154 2.44 -7.06 -13.73
N TYR A 155 2.43 -6.18 -14.73
CA TYR A 155 2.75 -4.77 -14.61
C TYR A 155 1.57 -3.95 -15.12
N PHE A 156 1.08 -3.00 -14.33
CA PHE A 156 -0.13 -2.26 -14.68
C PHE A 156 -0.12 -0.80 -14.23
N ASP A 157 -0.96 -0.01 -14.87
CA ASP A 157 -1.30 1.34 -14.48
C ASP A 157 -2.25 1.29 -13.28
N ALA A 158 -1.74 1.65 -12.12
CA ALA A 158 -2.49 1.60 -10.87
C ALA A 158 -3.56 2.69 -10.73
N THR A 159 -3.67 3.62 -11.67
CA THR A 159 -4.79 4.56 -11.74
C THR A 159 -6.10 3.88 -12.15
N LYS A 160 -6.03 2.67 -12.72
CA LYS A 160 -7.21 1.87 -13.04
C LYS A 160 -7.77 1.20 -11.78
N PRO A 161 -9.09 1.15 -11.62
CA PRO A 161 -9.70 0.41 -10.52
C PRO A 161 -9.21 -1.03 -10.51
N HIS A 162 -8.62 -1.46 -9.40
CA HIS A 162 -8.10 -2.81 -9.22
C HIS A 162 -8.33 -3.32 -7.81
N GLY A 163 -8.41 -4.63 -7.69
CA GLY A 163 -8.57 -5.34 -6.44
C GLY A 163 -8.30 -6.82 -6.62
N MET A 164 -8.16 -7.56 -5.55
CA MET A 164 -7.71 -8.93 -5.64
C MET A 164 -8.35 -9.84 -4.59
N LYS A 165 -8.31 -11.14 -4.87
CA LYS A 165 -8.81 -12.18 -3.98
C LYS A 165 -7.98 -13.45 -4.14
N ALA A 166 -7.65 -14.09 -3.04
CA ALA A 166 -7.04 -15.42 -3.05
C ALA A 166 -8.09 -16.47 -3.47
N LEU A 167 -7.69 -17.37 -4.35
CA LEU A 167 -8.55 -18.46 -4.85
C LEU A 167 -8.24 -19.79 -4.15
N ASN A 168 -9.01 -20.81 -4.49
CA ASN A 168 -8.83 -22.20 -4.03
C ASN A 168 -8.86 -22.37 -2.50
N ASN A 169 -9.45 -21.41 -1.78
CA ASN A 169 -9.45 -21.38 -0.31
C ASN A 169 -8.03 -21.51 0.31
N GLU A 170 -7.03 -21.04 -0.42
CA GLU A 170 -5.64 -21.00 -0.02
C GLU A 170 -5.11 -19.56 -0.01
N LYS A 171 -4.08 -19.31 0.81
CA LYS A 171 -3.41 -18.01 0.84
C LYS A 171 -2.63 -17.79 -0.45
N ALA A 172 -2.80 -16.61 -1.03
CA ALA A 172 -1.93 -16.14 -2.10
C ALA A 172 -0.87 -15.19 -1.54
N ARG A 173 0.35 -15.28 -2.06
CA ARG A 173 1.46 -14.41 -1.68
C ARG A 173 2.21 -13.94 -2.91
N PHE A 174 2.52 -12.65 -2.95
CA PHE A 174 3.24 -12.04 -4.06
C PHE A 174 4.10 -10.87 -3.60
N LEU A 175 5.13 -10.58 -4.38
CA LEU A 175 5.91 -9.35 -4.27
C LEU A 175 5.17 -8.25 -5.06
N ALA A 176 4.80 -7.17 -4.38
CA ALA A 176 4.30 -5.96 -5.02
C ALA A 176 5.40 -4.89 -4.98
N ILE A 177 5.63 -4.22 -6.11
CA ILE A 177 6.52 -3.05 -6.20
C ILE A 177 5.67 -1.87 -6.67
N ILE A 178 5.52 -0.87 -5.81
CA ILE A 178 4.79 0.36 -6.09
C ILE A 178 5.79 1.44 -6.50
N LEU A 179 5.49 2.09 -7.65
CA LEU A 179 6.35 3.06 -8.34
C LEU A 179 5.72 4.44 -8.40
#